data_ab7a66a1ed4679683250b2df1efbbd64
#
_entry.id   ab7a66a1ed4679683250b2df1efbbd64
#
_cell.length_a   1.000
_cell.length_b   1.000
_cell.length_c   1.000
_cell.angle_alpha   90.00
_cell.angle_beta   90.00
_cell.angle_gamma   90.00
#
_symmetry.space_group_name_H-M   'P 1'
#
loop_
_entity.id
_entity.type
_entity.pdbx_description
1 polymer ?
#
loop_
_entity_poly.entity_id
_entity_poly.type
_entity_poly.pdbx_seq_one_letter_code
_entity_poly.pdbx_strand_id
1 'polypeptide(L)'
;MKKATPKIEAPKIEPQNFAEKVIWISIVWTFAFYLIGGLYVLGSVLAWILFGNFCLKLWQQNEDTPKEDRITIPLGIWIWIVSMLVMQVALVMGHLDFDLSLGEIIKSTIGWAKGWAVLALYPLIGCLKIRPQLMYRAASRICAFTLAISVPFVLAFYLRLPQKLYVSPLRAVGGPGPDFFEVMLYEIDPGEGKPRWRLFTPWAPALGFVANIYFFMVLQDSDRKLRRWGILGCLVMCQISASRLALIAMPAVWLITLFLSKLSRPLTLIGLGVVSFIGSITLDNIIEAIGSFSEKFTAARKDSSRVRAALGSIASYRWEKEAPIWGHGVVEKGPHMVEYMPIGSHHSWFGLLFVKGIVGFFALAVPMAWSFGDLTFKAQKSESAKVGLSMVLVLMFYTFGENLEILAYLFWPGLVMMGIGFNAKDRVEENTLSPTAQEISANQESENT
;
A
#
# COMPACT_ATOMS: atom_id res chain seq x y z
N MET A 1 44.21 3.00 27.14
CA MET A 1 43.69 3.67 25.93
C MET A 1 42.78 2.68 25.21
N LYS A 2 41.44 2.85 25.25
CA LYS A 2 40.50 2.02 24.47
C LYS A 2 40.60 2.51 23.01
N LYS A 3 41.09 1.67 22.10
CA LYS A 3 41.05 1.92 20.67
C LYS A 3 39.55 2.13 20.26
N ALA A 4 39.24 3.33 19.77
CA ALA A 4 37.92 3.60 19.21
C ALA A 4 37.73 2.68 17.98
N THR A 5 36.78 1.79 18.04
CA THR A 5 36.33 0.99 16.89
C THR A 5 35.88 1.98 15.80
N PRO A 6 36.38 1.86 14.55
CA PRO A 6 35.95 2.75 13.47
C PRO A 6 34.44 2.64 13.30
N LYS A 7 33.74 3.80 13.34
CA LYS A 7 32.35 3.89 12.98
C LYS A 7 32.24 3.51 11.49
N ILE A 8 31.78 2.30 11.20
CA ILE A 8 31.40 1.92 9.84
C ILE A 8 30.18 2.77 9.50
N GLU A 9 30.40 3.84 8.72
CA GLU A 9 29.31 4.64 8.17
C GLU A 9 28.48 3.77 7.22
N ALA A 10 27.16 3.81 7.39
CA ALA A 10 26.27 3.08 6.50
C ALA A 10 26.46 3.59 5.05
N PRO A 11 26.49 2.71 4.04
CA PRO A 11 26.75 3.10 2.66
C PRO A 11 25.73 4.13 2.20
N LYS A 12 26.23 5.18 1.53
CA LYS A 12 25.40 6.25 0.96
C LYS A 12 24.58 5.66 -0.19
N ILE A 13 23.28 5.51 0.01
CA ILE A 13 22.38 4.99 -1.02
C ILE A 13 21.86 6.18 -1.85
N GLU A 14 22.25 6.24 -3.11
CA GLU A 14 21.82 7.25 -4.08
C GLU A 14 21.17 6.59 -5.30
N PRO A 15 20.20 7.26 -5.95
CA PRO A 15 19.58 6.76 -7.19
C PRO A 15 20.59 6.56 -8.31
N GLN A 16 20.55 5.42 -9.00
CA GLN A 16 21.49 5.07 -10.08
C GLN A 16 20.88 5.17 -11.48
N ASN A 17 19.56 5.18 -11.59
CA ASN A 17 18.87 5.25 -12.87
C ASN A 17 17.65 6.18 -12.80
N PHE A 18 17.01 6.42 -13.94
CA PHE A 18 15.88 7.33 -14.05
C PHE A 18 14.71 6.89 -13.14
N ALA A 19 14.34 5.61 -13.15
CA ALA A 19 13.22 5.11 -12.32
C ALA A 19 13.50 5.30 -10.83
N GLU A 20 14.72 4.95 -10.36
CA GLU A 20 15.12 5.17 -8.97
C GLU A 20 15.11 6.65 -8.60
N LYS A 21 15.59 7.54 -9.50
CA LYS A 21 15.61 8.99 -9.23
C LYS A 21 14.22 9.56 -9.07
N VAL A 22 13.31 9.20 -9.95
CA VAL A 22 11.92 9.67 -9.92
C VAL A 22 11.20 9.15 -8.67
N ILE A 23 11.32 7.85 -8.38
CA ILE A 23 10.74 7.24 -7.17
C ILE A 23 11.29 7.89 -5.90
N TRP A 24 12.59 8.06 -5.81
CA TRP A 24 13.24 8.68 -4.66
C TRP A 24 12.72 10.09 -4.38
N ILE A 25 12.71 10.93 -5.42
CA ILE A 25 12.20 12.30 -5.31
C ILE A 25 10.73 12.29 -4.87
N SER A 26 9.90 11.43 -5.48
CA SER A 26 8.47 11.35 -5.17
C SER A 26 8.19 10.94 -3.73
N ILE A 27 8.99 10.04 -3.14
CA ILE A 27 8.83 9.63 -1.74
C ILE A 27 9.40 10.69 -0.78
N VAL A 28 10.64 11.13 -1.01
CA VAL A 28 11.33 12.02 -0.05
C VAL A 28 10.70 13.40 -0.01
N TRP A 29 10.16 13.90 -1.13
CA TRP A 29 9.53 15.21 -1.24
C TRP A 29 8.00 15.18 -1.09
N THR A 30 7.43 14.14 -0.50
CA THR A 30 5.98 13.99 -0.27
C THR A 30 5.34 15.26 0.33
N PHE A 31 5.97 15.86 1.34
CA PHE A 31 5.44 17.09 1.95
C PHE A 31 5.49 18.30 1.02
N ALA A 32 6.50 18.42 0.18
CA ALA A 32 6.55 19.50 -0.81
C ALA A 32 5.40 19.35 -1.83
N PHE A 33 5.17 18.12 -2.33
CA PHE A 33 4.04 17.83 -3.22
C PHE A 33 2.70 18.03 -2.52
N TYR A 34 2.58 17.71 -1.24
CA TYR A 34 1.39 17.99 -0.44
C TYR A 34 1.11 19.48 -0.33
N LEU A 35 2.13 20.28 0.01
CA LEU A 35 1.99 21.73 0.18
C LEU A 35 1.53 22.43 -1.12
N ILE A 36 2.01 22.01 -2.28
CA ILE A 36 1.51 22.55 -3.55
C ILE A 36 0.19 21.92 -4.00
N GLY A 37 -0.35 20.92 -3.27
CA GLY A 37 -1.56 20.18 -3.60
C GLY A 37 -1.41 19.22 -4.78
N GLY A 38 -0.18 18.89 -5.15
CA GLY A 38 0.13 18.02 -6.29
C GLY A 38 0.15 16.52 -5.96
N LEU A 39 0.05 16.13 -4.70
CA LEU A 39 0.30 14.75 -4.27
C LEU A 39 -0.67 13.74 -4.90
N TYR A 40 -1.95 14.07 -4.99
CA TYR A 40 -2.97 13.22 -5.63
C TYR A 40 -2.67 12.98 -7.12
N VAL A 41 -2.31 14.04 -7.83
CA VAL A 41 -2.01 13.98 -9.27
C VAL A 41 -0.69 13.25 -9.51
N LEU A 42 0.31 13.49 -8.64
CA LEU A 42 1.64 12.92 -8.75
C LEU A 42 1.60 11.38 -8.82
N GLY A 43 0.86 10.72 -7.92
CA GLY A 43 0.82 9.27 -7.87
C GLY A 43 0.35 8.64 -9.19
N SER A 44 -0.68 9.19 -9.81
CA SER A 44 -1.19 8.69 -11.09
C SER A 44 -0.25 9.02 -12.25
N VAL A 45 0.22 10.27 -12.35
CA VAL A 45 1.15 10.72 -13.41
C VAL A 45 2.47 9.94 -13.36
N LEU A 46 2.99 9.72 -12.17
CA LEU A 46 4.20 8.93 -11.94
C LEU A 46 4.08 7.51 -12.49
N ALA A 47 2.94 6.83 -12.25
CA ALA A 47 2.71 5.49 -12.75
C ALA A 47 2.80 5.43 -14.28
N TRP A 48 2.17 6.38 -14.98
CA TRP A 48 2.17 6.42 -16.45
C TRP A 48 3.53 6.83 -17.03
N ILE A 49 4.26 7.76 -16.41
CA ILE A 49 5.64 8.11 -16.82
C ILE A 49 6.57 6.90 -16.69
N LEU A 50 6.52 6.20 -15.55
CA LEU A 50 7.36 5.03 -15.31
C LEU A 50 6.93 3.85 -16.19
N PHE A 51 5.64 3.71 -16.49
CA PHE A 51 5.14 2.75 -17.47
C PHE A 51 5.69 3.04 -18.87
N GLY A 52 5.68 4.30 -19.31
CA GLY A 52 6.34 4.70 -20.57
C GLY A 52 7.83 4.35 -20.61
N ASN A 53 8.54 4.61 -19.50
CA ASN A 53 9.94 4.19 -19.36
C ASN A 53 10.12 2.66 -19.41
N PHE A 54 9.19 1.91 -18.79
CA PHE A 54 9.16 0.46 -18.85
C PHE A 54 8.98 -0.04 -20.28
N CYS A 55 8.02 0.50 -21.02
CA CYS A 55 7.77 0.14 -22.42
C CYS A 55 8.96 0.44 -23.31
N LEU A 56 9.61 1.60 -23.13
CA LEU A 56 10.83 1.97 -23.87
C LEU A 56 11.97 0.98 -23.61
N LYS A 57 12.21 0.61 -22.35
CA LYS A 57 13.26 -0.38 -22.01
C LYS A 57 12.93 -1.77 -22.54
N LEU A 58 11.66 -2.18 -22.50
CA LEU A 58 11.24 -3.46 -23.05
C LEU A 58 11.40 -3.50 -24.57
N TRP A 59 11.10 -2.40 -25.26
CA TRP A 59 11.30 -2.26 -26.71
C TRP A 59 12.79 -2.30 -27.11
N GLN A 60 13.67 -1.70 -26.30
CA GLN A 60 15.11 -1.67 -26.54
C GLN A 60 15.81 -3.00 -26.20
N GLN A 61 15.13 -3.91 -25.54
CA GLN A 61 15.67 -5.21 -25.15
C GLN A 61 15.81 -6.11 -26.37
N ASN A 62 17.01 -6.65 -26.57
CA ASN A 62 17.37 -7.54 -27.67
C ASN A 62 18.11 -8.79 -27.16
N GLU A 63 18.57 -9.65 -28.07
CA GLU A 63 19.29 -10.88 -27.72
C GLU A 63 20.65 -10.58 -27.06
N ASP A 64 21.26 -9.45 -27.37
CA ASP A 64 22.56 -9.02 -26.81
C ASP A 64 22.42 -8.43 -25.41
N THR A 65 21.18 -8.14 -24.96
CA THR A 65 20.95 -7.60 -23.62
C THR A 65 21.38 -8.63 -22.57
N PRO A 66 22.31 -8.26 -21.64
CA PRO A 66 22.76 -9.16 -20.57
C PRO A 66 21.58 -9.74 -19.80
N LYS A 67 21.66 -11.01 -19.42
CA LYS A 67 20.56 -11.71 -18.70
C LYS A 67 20.13 -10.97 -17.42
N GLU A 68 21.07 -10.31 -16.75
CA GLU A 68 20.84 -9.51 -15.55
C GLU A 68 20.04 -8.23 -15.82
N ASP A 69 20.08 -7.74 -17.08
CA ASP A 69 19.41 -6.51 -17.54
C ASP A 69 18.06 -6.78 -18.18
N ARG A 70 17.76 -8.05 -18.49
CA ARG A 70 16.50 -8.43 -19.13
C ARG A 70 15.34 -8.24 -18.19
N ILE A 71 14.35 -7.49 -18.66
CA ILE A 71 13.06 -7.35 -17.98
C ILE A 71 12.28 -8.63 -18.21
N THR A 72 11.90 -9.30 -17.13
CA THR A 72 10.98 -10.43 -17.12
C THR A 72 9.76 -10.05 -16.31
N ILE A 73 8.57 -10.42 -16.81
CA ILE A 73 7.31 -10.10 -16.12
C ILE A 73 6.78 -11.40 -15.48
N PRO A 74 6.83 -11.52 -14.14
CA PRO A 74 6.31 -12.68 -13.43
C PRO A 74 4.79 -12.86 -13.62
N LEU A 75 4.32 -14.10 -13.52
CA LEU A 75 2.91 -14.44 -13.67
C LEU A 75 1.99 -13.62 -12.73
N GLY A 76 2.43 -13.38 -11.48
CA GLY A 76 1.66 -12.57 -10.53
C GLY A 76 1.35 -11.17 -11.06
N ILE A 77 2.27 -10.54 -11.79
CA ILE A 77 2.05 -9.22 -12.40
C ILE A 77 1.09 -9.32 -13.59
N TRP A 78 1.19 -10.37 -14.43
CA TRP A 78 0.23 -10.61 -15.49
C TRP A 78 -1.20 -10.78 -14.96
N ILE A 79 -1.38 -11.46 -13.85
CA ILE A 79 -2.67 -11.60 -13.19
C ILE A 79 -3.22 -10.23 -12.76
N TRP A 80 -2.39 -9.33 -12.20
CA TRP A 80 -2.81 -7.96 -11.91
C TRP A 80 -3.21 -7.19 -13.16
N ILE A 81 -2.43 -7.27 -14.23
CA ILE A 81 -2.73 -6.58 -15.50
C ILE A 81 -4.07 -7.04 -16.06
N VAL A 82 -4.25 -8.35 -16.24
CA VAL A 82 -5.50 -8.92 -16.77
C VAL A 82 -6.69 -8.55 -15.87
N SER A 83 -6.53 -8.66 -14.55
CA SER A 83 -7.60 -8.32 -13.60
C SER A 83 -8.02 -6.86 -13.68
N MET A 84 -7.06 -5.93 -13.82
CA MET A 84 -7.41 -4.50 -13.96
C MET A 84 -8.03 -4.19 -15.32
N LEU A 85 -7.69 -4.92 -16.39
CA LEU A 85 -8.39 -4.83 -17.68
C LEU A 85 -9.82 -5.39 -17.58
N VAL A 86 -10.03 -6.52 -16.90
CA VAL A 86 -11.37 -7.07 -16.62
C VAL A 86 -12.21 -6.08 -15.83
N MET A 87 -11.59 -5.38 -14.86
CA MET A 87 -12.27 -4.31 -14.09
C MET A 87 -12.69 -3.14 -14.99
N GLN A 88 -11.90 -2.80 -16.01
CA GLN A 88 -12.28 -1.80 -17.01
C GLN A 88 -13.46 -2.27 -17.88
N VAL A 89 -13.48 -3.54 -18.25
CA VAL A 89 -14.64 -4.13 -18.95
C VAL A 89 -15.89 -4.03 -18.08
N ALA A 90 -15.81 -4.40 -16.79
CA ALA A 90 -16.94 -4.27 -15.88
C ALA A 90 -17.43 -2.82 -15.77
N LEU A 91 -16.51 -1.85 -15.75
CA LEU A 91 -16.87 -0.43 -15.76
C LEU A 91 -17.68 -0.07 -17.01
N VAL A 92 -17.19 -0.43 -18.19
CA VAL A 92 -17.88 -0.09 -19.46
C VAL A 92 -19.24 -0.77 -19.54
N MET A 93 -19.31 -2.06 -19.20
CA MET A 93 -20.58 -2.82 -19.23
C MET A 93 -21.60 -2.26 -18.24
N GLY A 94 -21.19 -1.91 -17.01
CA GLY A 94 -22.10 -1.28 -16.05
C GLY A 94 -22.64 0.08 -16.53
N HIS A 95 -21.83 0.86 -17.25
CA HIS A 95 -22.31 2.10 -17.85
C HIS A 95 -23.31 1.87 -18.99
N LEU A 96 -23.10 0.82 -19.79
CA LEU A 96 -24.02 0.46 -20.88
C LEU A 96 -25.34 -0.10 -20.34
N ASP A 97 -25.31 -0.92 -19.30
CA ASP A 97 -26.51 -1.51 -18.69
C ASP A 97 -27.44 -0.43 -18.07
N PHE A 98 -26.87 0.70 -17.66
CA PHE A 98 -27.62 1.83 -17.08
C PHE A 98 -27.78 3.01 -18.04
N ASP A 99 -27.57 2.82 -19.35
CA ASP A 99 -27.70 3.84 -20.39
C ASP A 99 -26.97 5.17 -20.07
N LEU A 100 -25.81 5.08 -19.38
CA LEU A 100 -25.02 6.24 -19.02
C LEU A 100 -24.32 6.82 -20.24
N SER A 101 -24.17 8.14 -20.28
CA SER A 101 -23.61 8.85 -21.42
C SER A 101 -22.16 8.47 -21.72
N LEU A 102 -21.74 8.63 -22.98
CA LEU A 102 -20.34 8.44 -23.39
C LEU A 102 -19.38 9.34 -22.58
N GLY A 103 -19.83 10.54 -22.21
CA GLY A 103 -19.05 11.45 -21.36
C GLY A 103 -18.78 10.88 -19.98
N GLU A 104 -19.75 10.16 -19.39
CA GLU A 104 -19.58 9.47 -18.11
C GLU A 104 -18.66 8.26 -18.22
N ILE A 105 -18.75 7.48 -19.31
CA ILE A 105 -17.81 6.39 -19.59
C ILE A 105 -16.37 6.92 -19.66
N ILE A 106 -16.13 8.01 -20.40
CA ILE A 106 -14.80 8.63 -20.52
C ILE A 106 -14.31 9.10 -19.15
N LYS A 107 -15.15 9.81 -18.39
CA LYS A 107 -14.81 10.30 -17.04
C LYS A 107 -14.46 9.15 -16.10
N SER A 108 -15.23 8.08 -16.10
CA SER A 108 -15.04 6.91 -15.26
C SER A 108 -13.80 6.11 -15.69
N THR A 109 -13.50 6.04 -17.00
CA THR A 109 -12.26 5.45 -17.53
C THR A 109 -11.02 6.23 -17.10
N ILE A 110 -11.09 7.57 -17.07
CA ILE A 110 -10.01 8.40 -16.50
C ILE A 110 -9.86 8.13 -15.00
N GLY A 111 -10.96 7.94 -14.27
CA GLY A 111 -10.96 7.50 -12.87
C GLY A 111 -10.26 6.15 -12.69
N TRP A 112 -10.62 5.16 -13.50
CA TRP A 112 -9.98 3.84 -13.51
C TRP A 112 -8.47 3.94 -13.79
N ALA A 113 -8.05 4.76 -14.76
CA ALA A 113 -6.65 4.95 -15.10
C ALA A 113 -5.83 5.59 -13.98
N LYS A 114 -6.47 6.41 -13.13
CA LYS A 114 -5.85 7.07 -11.96
C LYS A 114 -5.87 6.20 -10.69
N GLY A 115 -6.83 5.29 -10.57
CA GLY A 115 -7.07 4.46 -9.39
C GLY A 115 -6.73 2.99 -9.62
N TRP A 116 -7.61 2.25 -10.26
CA TRP A 116 -7.46 0.80 -10.42
C TRP A 116 -6.28 0.39 -11.29
N ALA A 117 -6.06 1.04 -12.43
CA ALA A 117 -4.95 0.68 -13.32
C ALA A 117 -3.59 0.76 -12.64
N VAL A 118 -3.40 1.68 -11.68
CA VAL A 118 -2.12 1.85 -10.98
C VAL A 118 -1.79 0.67 -10.06
N LEU A 119 -2.79 -0.15 -9.67
CA LEU A 119 -2.58 -1.38 -8.91
C LEU A 119 -1.86 -2.45 -9.74
N ALA A 120 -1.95 -2.38 -11.07
CA ALA A 120 -1.16 -3.23 -11.98
C ALA A 120 0.14 -2.53 -12.44
N LEU A 121 0.08 -1.22 -12.71
CA LEU A 121 1.22 -0.47 -13.22
C LEU A 121 2.39 -0.42 -12.23
N TYR A 122 2.14 -0.19 -10.95
CA TYR A 122 3.22 -0.12 -9.97
C TYR A 122 3.93 -1.45 -9.70
N PRO A 123 3.24 -2.60 -9.58
CA PRO A 123 3.91 -3.89 -9.58
C PRO A 123 4.71 -4.15 -10.86
N LEU A 124 4.19 -3.75 -12.04
CA LEU A 124 4.92 -3.85 -13.31
C LEU A 124 6.19 -2.97 -13.30
N ILE A 125 6.12 -1.75 -12.75
CA ILE A 125 7.27 -0.87 -12.55
C ILE A 125 8.32 -1.53 -11.64
N GLY A 126 7.90 -2.36 -10.68
CA GLY A 126 8.80 -3.18 -9.85
C GLY A 126 9.67 -4.17 -10.64
N CYS A 127 9.35 -4.46 -11.93
CA CYS A 127 10.21 -5.22 -12.83
C CYS A 127 11.39 -4.40 -13.39
N LEU A 128 11.38 -3.07 -13.25
CA LEU A 128 12.54 -2.24 -13.56
C LEU A 128 13.66 -2.52 -12.53
N LYS A 129 14.89 -2.18 -12.87
CA LYS A 129 16.04 -2.24 -11.96
C LYS A 129 15.91 -1.18 -10.84
N ILE A 130 15.07 -1.48 -9.85
CA ILE A 130 14.86 -0.67 -8.65
C ILE A 130 15.39 -1.45 -7.46
N ARG A 131 16.43 -0.93 -6.82
CA ARG A 131 17.01 -1.57 -5.63
C ARG A 131 16.07 -1.45 -4.42
N PRO A 132 15.72 -2.57 -3.74
CA PRO A 132 14.89 -2.52 -2.54
C PRO A 132 15.46 -1.58 -1.46
N GLN A 133 16.80 -1.53 -1.33
CA GLN A 133 17.50 -0.69 -0.36
C GLN A 133 17.20 0.81 -0.55
N LEU A 134 17.00 1.25 -1.81
CA LEU A 134 16.61 2.62 -2.11
C LEU A 134 15.21 2.92 -1.55
N MET A 135 14.27 1.99 -1.75
CA MET A 135 12.90 2.09 -1.24
C MET A 135 12.90 2.15 0.29
N TYR A 136 13.66 1.27 0.94
CA TYR A 136 13.78 1.24 2.40
C TYR A 136 14.34 2.55 2.95
N ARG A 137 15.41 3.08 2.34
CA ARG A 137 16.04 4.32 2.74
C ARG A 137 15.12 5.54 2.52
N ALA A 138 14.39 5.58 1.40
CA ALA A 138 13.43 6.64 1.12
C ALA A 138 12.28 6.64 2.13
N ALA A 139 11.72 5.44 2.44
CA ALA A 139 10.69 5.27 3.47
C ALA A 139 11.18 5.72 4.85
N SER A 140 12.39 5.31 5.25
CA SER A 140 12.97 5.73 6.53
C SER A 140 13.15 7.25 6.62
N ARG A 141 13.57 7.91 5.53
CA ARG A 141 13.73 9.37 5.48
C ARG A 141 12.41 10.10 5.63
N ILE A 142 11.40 9.72 4.85
CA ILE A 142 10.10 10.39 4.92
C ILE A 142 9.43 10.16 6.29
N CYS A 143 9.51 8.96 6.86
CA CYS A 143 8.95 8.69 8.19
C CYS A 143 9.67 9.45 9.31
N ALA A 144 11.01 9.53 9.28
CA ALA A 144 11.77 10.32 10.22
C ALA A 144 11.48 11.82 10.08
N PHE A 145 11.31 12.32 8.85
CA PHE A 145 10.90 13.70 8.59
C PHE A 145 9.47 13.95 9.07
N THR A 146 8.54 13.01 8.85
CA THR A 146 7.15 13.10 9.33
C THR A 146 7.10 13.18 10.86
N LEU A 147 7.96 12.45 11.56
CA LEU A 147 8.07 12.57 13.01
C LEU A 147 8.43 14.00 13.43
N ALA A 148 9.41 14.62 12.78
CA ALA A 148 9.81 16.00 13.08
C ALA A 148 8.69 16.99 12.74
N ILE A 149 8.05 16.84 11.57
CA ILE A 149 6.99 17.75 11.14
C ILE A 149 5.67 17.57 11.92
N SER A 150 5.44 16.41 12.53
CA SER A 150 4.25 16.20 13.37
C SER A 150 4.23 17.10 14.58
N VAL A 151 5.38 17.52 15.10
CA VAL A 151 5.48 18.41 16.28
C VAL A 151 4.79 19.76 16.03
N PRO A 152 5.15 20.56 15.00
CA PRO A 152 4.46 21.83 14.75
C PRO A 152 2.96 21.63 14.42
N PHE A 153 2.56 20.52 13.77
CA PHE A 153 1.15 20.25 13.52
C PHE A 153 0.38 19.95 14.81
N VAL A 154 0.98 19.24 15.76
CA VAL A 154 0.38 19.02 17.07
C VAL A 154 0.33 20.33 17.88
N LEU A 155 1.40 21.12 17.86
CA LEU A 155 1.43 22.42 18.54
C LEU A 155 0.38 23.39 17.98
N ALA A 156 0.09 23.34 16.68
CA ALA A 156 -0.92 24.18 16.05
C ALA A 156 -2.32 24.03 16.70
N PHE A 157 -2.68 22.81 17.12
CA PHE A 157 -3.92 22.57 17.86
C PHE A 157 -3.90 23.28 19.23
N TYR A 158 -2.83 23.13 20.01
CA TYR A 158 -2.74 23.75 21.33
C TYR A 158 -2.65 25.27 21.26
N LEU A 159 -2.05 25.81 20.20
CA LEU A 159 -2.00 27.25 19.92
C LEU A 159 -3.30 27.79 19.31
N ARG A 160 -4.31 26.93 19.09
CA ARG A 160 -5.61 27.28 18.51
C ARG A 160 -5.49 27.93 17.12
N LEU A 161 -4.52 27.51 16.31
CA LEU A 161 -4.39 27.96 14.94
C LEU A 161 -5.56 27.43 14.07
N PRO A 162 -5.84 28.05 12.92
CA PRO A 162 -6.89 27.55 12.01
C PRO A 162 -6.66 26.09 11.61
N GLN A 163 -7.72 25.29 11.55
CA GLN A 163 -7.62 23.88 11.13
C GLN A 163 -7.09 23.76 9.69
N LYS A 164 -7.60 24.60 8.79
CA LYS A 164 -7.23 24.66 7.39
C LYS A 164 -6.39 25.90 7.10
N LEU A 165 -5.22 25.69 6.46
CA LEU A 165 -4.36 26.79 6.02
C LEU A 165 -4.84 27.35 4.70
N TYR A 166 -5.01 26.51 3.69
CA TYR A 166 -5.49 26.90 2.36
C TYR A 166 -5.95 25.69 1.55
N VAL A 167 -6.60 25.99 0.42
CA VAL A 167 -6.93 25.01 -0.64
C VAL A 167 -6.04 25.31 -1.84
N SER A 168 -5.31 24.29 -2.32
CA SER A 168 -4.41 24.46 -3.46
C SER A 168 -5.19 24.84 -4.74
N PRO A 169 -4.62 25.75 -5.58
CA PRO A 169 -5.16 26.04 -6.91
C PRO A 169 -5.24 24.82 -7.83
N LEU A 170 -4.41 23.79 -7.58
CA LEU A 170 -4.46 22.53 -8.33
C LEU A 170 -5.79 21.77 -8.17
N ARG A 171 -6.66 22.17 -7.26
CA ARG A 171 -8.05 21.69 -7.22
C ARG A 171 -8.77 21.86 -8.57
N ALA A 172 -8.39 22.84 -9.37
CA ALA A 172 -8.95 23.07 -10.71
C ALA A 172 -8.69 21.91 -11.69
N VAL A 173 -7.68 21.08 -11.45
CA VAL A 173 -7.39 19.88 -12.27
C VAL A 173 -8.46 18.79 -12.07
N GLY A 174 -9.28 18.93 -11.02
CA GLY A 174 -10.31 17.95 -10.66
C GLY A 174 -9.76 16.77 -9.86
N GLY A 175 -10.64 16.12 -9.10
CA GLY A 175 -10.29 14.99 -8.22
C GLY A 175 -11.50 14.48 -7.47
N PRO A 176 -11.33 13.53 -6.53
CA PRO A 176 -12.44 12.92 -5.78
C PRO A 176 -13.14 13.88 -4.81
N GLY A 177 -12.47 14.97 -4.43
CA GLY A 177 -13.02 15.96 -3.51
C GLY A 177 -12.00 17.01 -3.07
N PRO A 178 -12.44 18.02 -2.32
CA PRO A 178 -11.59 19.11 -1.85
C PRO A 178 -10.48 18.62 -0.90
N ASP A 179 -10.74 17.57 -0.11
CA ASP A 179 -9.83 17.05 0.91
C ASP A 179 -8.45 16.65 0.36
N PHE A 180 -8.38 16.30 -0.93
CA PHE A 180 -7.15 15.92 -1.63
C PHE A 180 -6.24 17.10 -1.97
N PHE A 181 -6.76 18.32 -1.85
CA PHE A 181 -6.08 19.58 -2.21
C PHE A 181 -5.98 20.57 -1.05
N GLU A 182 -6.51 20.21 0.11
CA GLU A 182 -6.48 21.05 1.31
C GLU A 182 -5.24 20.80 2.14
N VAL A 183 -4.58 21.85 2.56
CA VAL A 183 -3.51 21.81 3.57
C VAL A 183 -4.11 22.07 4.94
N MET A 184 -4.15 21.01 5.76
CA MET A 184 -4.76 21.02 7.09
C MET A 184 -3.70 20.86 8.17
N LEU A 185 -3.80 21.64 9.24
CA LEU A 185 -2.94 21.48 10.41
C LEU A 185 -3.44 20.36 11.32
N TYR A 186 -4.73 20.29 11.54
CA TYR A 186 -5.39 19.24 12.32
C TYR A 186 -6.88 19.19 11.93
N GLU A 187 -7.57 18.16 12.34
CA GLU A 187 -9.03 18.06 12.25
C GLU A 187 -9.62 17.60 13.58
N ILE A 188 -10.89 17.90 13.81
CA ILE A 188 -11.62 17.42 14.98
C ILE A 188 -12.49 16.23 14.53
N ASP A 189 -12.35 15.12 15.22
CA ASP A 189 -13.19 13.95 14.96
C ASP A 189 -14.65 14.28 15.28
N PRO A 190 -15.57 14.18 14.30
CA PRO A 190 -16.96 14.56 14.51
C PRO A 190 -17.67 13.73 15.60
N GLY A 191 -17.26 12.46 15.76
CA GLY A 191 -17.88 11.56 16.74
C GLY A 191 -17.37 11.71 18.16
N GLU A 192 -16.06 12.01 18.33
CA GLU A 192 -15.43 12.06 19.65
C GLU A 192 -15.07 13.49 20.10
N GLY A 193 -15.13 14.47 19.21
CA GLY A 193 -14.70 15.85 19.49
C GLY A 193 -13.19 16.01 19.77
N LYS A 194 -12.39 14.96 19.53
CA LYS A 194 -10.96 14.95 19.79
C LYS A 194 -10.15 15.36 18.57
N PRO A 195 -8.97 15.97 18.76
CA PRO A 195 -8.08 16.29 17.65
C PRO A 195 -7.48 15.00 17.04
N ARG A 196 -7.35 14.99 15.72
CA ARG A 196 -6.60 13.99 14.96
C ARG A 196 -5.86 14.66 13.81
N TRP A 197 -4.83 14.02 13.31
CA TRP A 197 -3.96 14.58 12.28
C TRP A 197 -3.93 13.71 11.05
N ARG A 198 -4.17 14.34 9.91
CA ARG A 198 -4.11 13.68 8.60
C ARG A 198 -2.81 13.95 7.85
N LEU A 199 -2.05 14.96 8.27
CA LEU A 199 -0.81 15.43 7.65
C LEU A 199 -0.99 15.57 6.12
N PHE A 200 -0.23 14.80 5.34
CA PHE A 200 -0.28 14.82 3.87
C PHE A 200 -1.36 13.90 3.26
N THR A 201 -2.21 13.28 4.05
CA THR A 201 -3.27 12.39 3.54
C THR A 201 -4.63 13.10 3.53
N PRO A 202 -5.63 12.61 2.76
CA PRO A 202 -6.93 13.29 2.62
C PRO A 202 -7.79 13.21 3.88
N TRP A 203 -7.60 12.19 4.72
CA TRP A 203 -8.22 12.01 6.03
C TRP A 203 -7.30 11.24 6.99
N ALA A 204 -7.53 11.36 8.29
CA ALA A 204 -6.64 10.80 9.29
C ALA A 204 -6.46 9.27 9.22
N PRO A 205 -7.46 8.40 9.02
CA PRO A 205 -7.26 6.97 8.85
C PRO A 205 -6.32 6.58 7.69
N ALA A 206 -6.29 7.37 6.60
CA ALA A 206 -5.36 7.15 5.49
C ALA A 206 -3.89 7.36 5.90
N LEU A 207 -3.61 8.25 6.90
CA LEU A 207 -2.27 8.39 7.45
C LEU A 207 -1.81 7.11 8.14
N GLY A 208 -2.70 6.48 8.90
CA GLY A 208 -2.43 5.18 9.51
C GLY A 208 -2.18 4.07 8.48
N PHE A 209 -2.89 4.12 7.35
CA PHE A 209 -2.65 3.21 6.23
C PHE A 209 -1.24 3.36 5.66
N VAL A 210 -0.85 4.58 5.32
CA VAL A 210 0.49 4.89 4.81
C VAL A 210 1.58 4.49 5.81
N ALA A 211 1.34 4.73 7.11
CA ALA A 211 2.26 4.32 8.16
C ALA A 211 2.48 2.79 8.17
N ASN A 212 1.42 2.00 7.99
CA ASN A 212 1.52 0.54 7.88
C ASN A 212 2.34 0.11 6.66
N ILE A 213 2.15 0.74 5.49
CA ILE A 213 2.94 0.46 4.28
C ILE A 213 4.43 0.78 4.52
N TYR A 214 4.74 1.96 5.03
CA TYR A 214 6.13 2.36 5.24
C TYR A 214 6.83 1.57 6.34
N PHE A 215 6.13 1.15 7.38
CA PHE A 215 6.71 0.41 8.51
C PHE A 215 7.52 -0.82 8.07
N PHE A 216 6.96 -1.65 7.17
CA PHE A 216 7.63 -2.86 6.70
C PHE A 216 8.85 -2.57 5.82
N MET A 217 8.87 -1.46 5.10
CA MET A 217 10.06 -1.00 4.36
C MET A 217 11.13 -0.47 5.32
N VAL A 218 10.73 0.35 6.29
CA VAL A 218 11.62 0.94 7.29
C VAL A 218 12.34 -0.12 8.12
N LEU A 219 11.67 -1.24 8.45
CA LEU A 219 12.29 -2.35 9.18
C LEU A 219 13.54 -2.92 8.48
N GLN A 220 13.62 -2.80 7.16
CA GLN A 220 14.70 -3.37 6.34
C GLN A 220 15.84 -2.36 6.06
N ASP A 221 15.75 -1.11 6.52
CA ASP A 221 16.82 -0.14 6.28
C ASP A 221 18.10 -0.56 7.02
N SER A 222 19.22 -0.55 6.30
CA SER A 222 20.56 -0.88 6.83
C SER A 222 21.08 0.15 7.82
N ASP A 223 20.67 1.43 7.70
CA ASP A 223 21.04 2.49 8.63
C ASP A 223 20.25 2.36 9.94
N ARG A 224 20.88 1.83 10.96
CA ARG A 224 20.25 1.57 12.26
C ARG A 224 19.70 2.84 12.93
N LYS A 225 20.35 3.99 12.75
CA LYS A 225 19.91 5.25 13.34
C LYS A 225 18.66 5.75 12.63
N LEU A 226 18.72 5.85 11.31
CA LEU A 226 17.60 6.33 10.50
C LEU A 226 16.40 5.38 10.61
N ARG A 227 16.64 4.05 10.62
CA ARG A 227 15.61 3.03 10.84
C ARG A 227 14.85 3.24 12.15
N ARG A 228 15.56 3.51 13.27
CA ARG A 228 14.91 3.77 14.58
C ARG A 228 14.00 5.00 14.53
N TRP A 229 14.47 6.09 13.93
CA TRP A 229 13.67 7.31 13.76
C TRP A 229 12.50 7.07 12.80
N GLY A 230 12.70 6.31 11.73
CA GLY A 230 11.64 5.93 10.81
C GLY A 230 10.55 5.07 11.45
N ILE A 231 10.93 4.06 12.26
CA ILE A 231 9.98 3.24 13.04
C ILE A 231 9.17 4.13 13.98
N LEU A 232 9.84 5.01 14.75
CA LEU A 232 9.15 5.94 15.64
C LEU A 232 8.20 6.85 14.87
N GLY A 233 8.59 7.31 13.67
CA GLY A 233 7.71 8.06 12.77
C GLY A 233 6.46 7.30 12.38
N CYS A 234 6.58 6.03 11.98
CA CYS A 234 5.42 5.18 11.66
C CYS A 234 4.48 4.99 12.86
N LEU A 235 5.04 4.75 14.06
CA LEU A 235 4.24 4.58 15.27
C LEU A 235 3.49 5.87 15.63
N VAL A 236 4.15 7.03 15.53
CA VAL A 236 3.52 8.34 15.77
C VAL A 236 2.44 8.60 14.73
N MET A 237 2.67 8.32 13.43
CA MET A 237 1.64 8.45 12.38
C MET A 237 0.40 7.59 12.70
N CYS A 238 0.58 6.34 13.11
CA CYS A 238 -0.53 5.48 13.54
C CYS A 238 -1.29 6.09 14.72
N GLN A 239 -0.57 6.59 15.73
CA GLN A 239 -1.17 7.12 16.96
C GLN A 239 -1.97 8.40 16.69
N ILE A 240 -1.37 9.37 15.97
CA ILE A 240 -2.02 10.67 15.72
C ILE A 240 -3.15 10.58 14.69
N SER A 241 -3.15 9.53 13.84
CA SER A 241 -4.25 9.27 12.91
C SER A 241 -5.55 8.85 13.61
N ALA A 242 -5.47 8.46 14.89
CA ALA A 242 -6.57 7.90 15.66
C ALA A 242 -7.29 6.73 14.94
N SER A 243 -6.59 6.03 14.03
CA SER A 243 -7.12 4.90 13.29
C SER A 243 -6.91 3.60 14.06
N ARG A 244 -8.00 3.02 14.56
CA ARG A 244 -7.94 1.72 15.26
C ARG A 244 -7.45 0.61 14.33
N LEU A 245 -7.87 0.64 13.07
CA LEU A 245 -7.42 -0.33 12.06
C LEU A 245 -5.89 -0.26 11.91
N ALA A 246 -5.30 0.94 11.88
CA ALA A 246 -3.86 1.11 11.76
C ALA A 246 -3.10 0.50 12.95
N LEU A 247 -3.60 0.72 14.17
CA LEU A 247 -2.99 0.21 15.39
C LEU A 247 -3.06 -1.32 15.50
N ILE A 248 -4.11 -1.94 14.96
CA ILE A 248 -4.27 -3.40 14.97
C ILE A 248 -3.54 -4.04 13.78
N ALA A 249 -3.67 -3.47 12.59
CA ALA A 249 -3.10 -4.04 11.37
C ALA A 249 -1.57 -4.11 11.41
N MET A 250 -0.89 -3.10 11.96
CA MET A 250 0.57 -3.08 12.03
C MET A 250 1.16 -4.30 12.77
N PRO A 251 0.82 -4.57 14.06
CA PRO A 251 1.30 -5.74 14.74
C PRO A 251 0.75 -7.06 14.16
N ALA A 252 -0.50 -7.09 13.71
CA ALA A 252 -1.11 -8.28 13.13
C ALA A 252 -0.36 -8.70 11.86
N VAL A 253 -0.16 -7.79 10.91
CA VAL A 253 0.57 -8.06 9.66
C VAL A 253 2.02 -8.45 9.98
N TRP A 254 2.67 -7.79 10.94
CA TRP A 254 4.04 -8.14 11.34
C TRP A 254 4.13 -9.58 11.85
N LEU A 255 3.23 -9.99 12.76
CA LEU A 255 3.17 -11.34 13.28
C LEU A 255 2.85 -12.38 12.20
N ILE A 256 1.83 -12.11 11.37
CA ILE A 256 1.43 -12.99 10.27
C ILE A 256 2.59 -13.15 9.28
N THR A 257 3.27 -12.06 8.90
CA THR A 257 4.42 -12.12 7.99
C THR A 257 5.57 -12.93 8.59
N LEU A 258 5.89 -12.72 9.88
CA LEU A 258 6.93 -13.50 10.58
C LEU A 258 6.61 -15.00 10.58
N PHE A 259 5.37 -15.34 10.81
CA PHE A 259 4.91 -16.71 10.81
C PHE A 259 4.95 -17.32 9.41
N LEU A 260 4.29 -16.67 8.44
CA LEU A 260 4.20 -17.16 7.06
C LEU A 260 5.58 -17.28 6.41
N SER A 261 6.51 -16.35 6.66
CA SER A 261 7.87 -16.41 6.11
C SER A 261 8.77 -17.52 6.71
N LYS A 262 8.26 -18.32 7.64
CA LYS A 262 8.98 -19.43 8.27
C LYS A 262 8.24 -20.76 8.17
N LEU A 263 7.20 -20.86 7.34
CA LEU A 263 6.38 -22.08 7.20
C LEU A 263 7.19 -23.31 6.80
N SER A 264 8.27 -23.15 6.05
CA SER A 264 9.15 -24.26 5.67
C SER A 264 9.98 -24.83 6.83
N ARG A 265 9.99 -24.18 8.00
CA ARG A 265 10.77 -24.64 9.16
C ARG A 265 9.97 -25.66 9.97
N PRO A 266 10.53 -26.86 10.29
CA PRO A 266 9.82 -27.89 11.05
C PRO A 266 9.27 -27.38 12.39
N LEU A 267 10.04 -26.56 13.12
CA LEU A 267 9.59 -25.96 14.39
C LEU A 267 8.33 -25.08 14.23
N THR A 268 8.18 -24.41 13.10
CA THR A 268 6.98 -23.60 12.82
C THR A 268 5.75 -24.48 12.61
N LEU A 269 5.92 -25.63 11.91
CA LEU A 269 4.85 -26.60 11.70
C LEU A 269 4.44 -27.29 13.00
N ILE A 270 5.42 -27.67 13.84
CA ILE A 270 5.15 -28.23 15.18
C ILE A 270 4.41 -27.19 16.04
N GLY A 271 4.90 -25.94 16.06
CA GLY A 271 4.23 -24.85 16.77
C GLY A 271 2.80 -24.62 16.30
N LEU A 272 2.54 -24.67 14.98
CA LEU A 272 1.20 -24.59 14.42
C LEU A 272 0.30 -25.74 14.89
N GLY A 273 0.83 -26.96 14.90
CA GLY A 273 0.12 -28.14 15.42
C GLY A 273 -0.29 -27.97 16.89
N VAL A 274 0.65 -27.49 17.73
CA VAL A 274 0.39 -27.23 19.15
C VAL A 274 -0.66 -26.11 19.33
N VAL A 275 -0.52 -25.00 18.60
CA VAL A 275 -1.48 -23.88 18.64
C VAL A 275 -2.86 -24.33 18.16
N SER A 276 -2.95 -25.12 17.08
CA SER A 276 -4.21 -25.67 16.57
C SER A 276 -4.86 -26.62 17.59
N PHE A 277 -4.05 -27.46 18.25
CA PHE A 277 -4.54 -28.36 19.28
C PHE A 277 -5.09 -27.60 20.49
N ILE A 278 -4.32 -26.62 21.02
CA ILE A 278 -4.80 -25.75 22.12
C ILE A 278 -6.03 -24.96 21.68
N GLY A 279 -6.02 -24.41 20.47
CA GLY A 279 -7.12 -23.63 19.90
C GLY A 279 -8.40 -24.46 19.79
N SER A 280 -8.32 -25.75 19.47
CA SER A 280 -9.49 -26.63 19.40
C SER A 280 -10.12 -26.88 20.78
N ILE A 281 -9.29 -26.95 21.83
CA ILE A 281 -9.76 -27.14 23.21
C ILE A 281 -10.39 -25.85 23.78
N THR A 282 -9.90 -24.69 23.34
CA THR A 282 -10.32 -23.37 23.86
C THR A 282 -11.22 -22.61 22.87
N LEU A 283 -11.79 -23.29 21.88
CA LEU A 283 -12.52 -22.66 20.76
C LEU A 283 -13.67 -21.76 21.25
N ASP A 284 -14.45 -22.23 22.22
CA ASP A 284 -15.59 -21.46 22.75
C ASP A 284 -15.14 -20.17 23.43
N ASN A 285 -14.05 -20.23 24.22
CA ASN A 285 -13.47 -19.05 24.86
C ASN A 285 -12.89 -18.07 23.84
N ILE A 286 -12.31 -18.58 22.74
CA ILE A 286 -11.77 -17.76 21.64
C ILE A 286 -12.94 -17.08 20.91
N ILE A 287 -14.01 -17.77 20.60
CA ILE A 287 -15.20 -17.22 19.94
C ILE A 287 -15.83 -16.14 20.83
N GLU A 288 -15.99 -16.39 22.12
CA GLU A 288 -16.52 -15.41 23.08
C GLU A 288 -15.60 -14.18 23.18
N ALA A 289 -14.28 -14.38 23.27
CA ALA A 289 -13.31 -13.30 23.31
C ALA A 289 -13.33 -12.45 22.02
N ILE A 290 -13.43 -13.07 20.85
CA ILE A 290 -13.58 -12.38 19.56
C ILE A 290 -14.89 -11.62 19.51
N GLY A 291 -15.99 -12.23 19.95
CA GLY A 291 -17.32 -11.59 20.02
C GLY A 291 -17.27 -10.34 20.91
N SER A 292 -16.79 -10.48 22.15
CA SER A 292 -16.68 -9.37 23.10
C SER A 292 -15.73 -8.26 22.61
N PHE A 293 -14.63 -8.61 21.95
CA PHE A 293 -13.73 -7.66 21.31
C PHE A 293 -14.43 -6.91 20.17
N SER A 294 -15.15 -7.62 19.29
CA SER A 294 -15.91 -7.04 18.19
C SER A 294 -16.99 -6.08 18.68
N GLU A 295 -17.71 -6.45 19.73
CA GLU A 295 -18.73 -5.60 20.36
C GLU A 295 -18.10 -4.32 20.96
N LYS A 296 -17.03 -4.45 21.74
CA LYS A 296 -16.30 -3.31 22.30
C LYS A 296 -15.71 -2.41 21.21
N PHE A 297 -15.18 -3.01 20.14
CA PHE A 297 -14.63 -2.28 19.00
C PHE A 297 -15.71 -1.47 18.27
N THR A 298 -16.89 -2.06 18.07
CA THR A 298 -18.05 -1.41 17.44
C THR A 298 -18.65 -0.36 18.34
N ALA A 299 -18.84 -0.68 19.64
CA ALA A 299 -19.44 0.22 20.63
C ALA A 299 -18.64 1.50 20.87
N ALA A 300 -17.32 1.43 20.69
CA ALA A 300 -16.45 2.58 20.92
C ALA A 300 -16.60 3.72 19.89
N ARG A 301 -17.25 3.49 18.72
CA ARG A 301 -17.64 4.50 17.70
C ARG A 301 -18.97 4.15 17.07
N LYS A 302 -20.04 4.18 17.85
CA LYS A 302 -21.39 3.72 17.44
C LYS A 302 -21.86 4.39 16.14
N ASP A 303 -21.75 5.71 16.01
CA ASP A 303 -22.27 6.45 14.86
C ASP A 303 -21.50 6.12 13.56
N SER A 304 -20.18 6.17 13.59
CA SER A 304 -19.35 5.81 12.42
C SER A 304 -19.53 4.33 12.02
N SER A 305 -19.65 3.42 13.00
CA SER A 305 -19.89 1.99 12.74
C SER A 305 -21.26 1.76 12.15
N ARG A 306 -22.29 2.46 12.66
CA ARG A 306 -23.68 2.40 12.16
C ARG A 306 -23.77 2.85 10.70
N VAL A 307 -23.17 4.01 10.39
CA VAL A 307 -23.18 4.55 9.01
C VAL A 307 -22.47 3.61 8.04
N ARG A 308 -21.31 3.06 8.41
CA ARG A 308 -20.59 2.09 7.56
C ARG A 308 -21.37 0.80 7.35
N ALA A 309 -22.00 0.27 8.39
CA ALA A 309 -22.85 -0.93 8.29
C ALA A 309 -24.06 -0.67 7.39
N ALA A 310 -24.73 0.48 7.53
CA ALA A 310 -25.84 0.87 6.68
C ALA A 310 -25.42 1.03 5.22
N LEU A 311 -24.28 1.70 4.93
CA LEU A 311 -23.74 1.82 3.58
C LEU A 311 -23.41 0.46 2.96
N GLY A 312 -22.84 -0.47 3.74
CA GLY A 312 -22.59 -1.85 3.30
C GLY A 312 -23.86 -2.61 2.98
N SER A 313 -24.89 -2.51 3.84
CA SER A 313 -26.20 -3.15 3.62
C SER A 313 -26.89 -2.61 2.38
N ILE A 314 -26.89 -1.28 2.18
CA ILE A 314 -27.46 -0.64 0.98
C ILE A 314 -26.71 -1.12 -0.27
N ALA A 315 -25.38 -1.11 -0.24
CA ALA A 315 -24.57 -1.54 -1.36
C ALA A 315 -24.84 -3.02 -1.75
N SER A 316 -24.89 -3.93 -0.75
CA SER A 316 -25.14 -5.35 -1.00
C SER A 316 -26.55 -5.61 -1.51
N TYR A 317 -27.56 -4.97 -0.92
CA TYR A 317 -28.95 -5.13 -1.33
C TYR A 317 -29.18 -4.65 -2.78
N ARG A 318 -28.70 -3.44 -3.10
CA ARG A 318 -28.85 -2.87 -4.43
C ARG A 318 -28.05 -3.64 -5.47
N TRP A 319 -26.82 -4.06 -5.14
CA TRP A 319 -26.04 -4.94 -5.99
C TRP A 319 -26.81 -6.21 -6.34
N GLU A 320 -27.33 -6.94 -5.34
CA GLU A 320 -28.01 -8.21 -5.55
C GLU A 320 -29.28 -8.07 -6.39
N LYS A 321 -30.07 -7.00 -6.18
CA LYS A 321 -31.39 -6.81 -6.80
C LYS A 321 -31.34 -6.05 -8.12
N GLU A 322 -30.40 -5.13 -8.29
CA GLU A 322 -30.40 -4.18 -9.42
C GLU A 322 -29.31 -4.48 -10.44
N ALA A 323 -28.07 -4.82 -10.00
CA ALA A 323 -26.92 -4.91 -10.89
C ALA A 323 -25.88 -5.97 -10.45
N PRO A 324 -26.23 -7.27 -10.43
CA PRO A 324 -25.36 -8.29 -9.83
C PRO A 324 -24.07 -8.57 -10.62
N ILE A 325 -24.07 -8.44 -11.94
CA ILE A 325 -22.93 -8.83 -12.77
C ILE A 325 -21.94 -7.69 -12.94
N TRP A 326 -22.37 -6.54 -13.45
CA TRP A 326 -21.50 -5.43 -13.85
C TRP A 326 -21.55 -4.23 -12.90
N GLY A 327 -22.48 -4.23 -11.91
CA GLY A 327 -22.68 -3.10 -10.99
C GLY A 327 -23.34 -1.90 -11.69
N HIS A 328 -23.52 -0.80 -10.93
CA HIS A 328 -24.19 0.41 -11.39
C HIS A 328 -23.33 1.34 -12.27
N GLY A 329 -22.06 0.98 -12.51
CA GLY A 329 -21.11 1.78 -13.29
C GLY A 329 -20.53 2.97 -12.56
N VAL A 330 -21.34 3.70 -11.80
CA VAL A 330 -20.97 4.94 -11.09
C VAL A 330 -21.21 4.84 -9.58
N VAL A 331 -20.52 5.70 -8.83
CA VAL A 331 -20.75 5.88 -7.39
C VAL A 331 -21.96 6.78 -7.18
N GLU A 332 -22.92 6.36 -6.38
CA GLU A 332 -24.08 7.14 -6.02
C GLU A 332 -24.02 7.66 -4.57
N LYS A 333 -24.72 8.75 -4.31
CA LYS A 333 -24.90 9.27 -2.95
C LYS A 333 -25.92 8.42 -2.21
N GLY A 334 -25.60 8.06 -0.98
CA GLY A 334 -26.54 7.40 -0.08
C GLY A 334 -27.66 8.32 0.40
N PRO A 335 -28.70 7.75 1.05
CA PRO A 335 -29.81 8.52 1.63
C PRO A 335 -29.36 9.34 2.86
N HIS A 336 -30.26 10.20 3.37
CA HIS A 336 -30.01 11.04 4.55
C HIS A 336 -29.54 10.25 5.78
N MET A 337 -30.06 9.01 5.99
CA MET A 337 -29.68 8.17 7.14
C MET A 337 -28.20 7.79 7.18
N VAL A 338 -27.46 7.92 6.08
CA VAL A 338 -26.01 7.73 5.96
C VAL A 338 -25.31 9.04 5.60
N GLU A 339 -25.90 10.18 5.96
CA GLU A 339 -25.31 11.51 5.79
C GLU A 339 -24.92 11.83 4.34
N TYR A 340 -25.67 11.28 3.37
CA TYR A 340 -25.40 11.37 1.94
C TYR A 340 -23.99 10.88 1.51
N MET A 341 -23.33 10.09 2.35
CA MET A 341 -22.06 9.49 1.99
C MET A 341 -22.19 8.58 0.77
N PRO A 342 -21.14 8.46 -0.07
CA PRO A 342 -21.17 7.59 -1.23
C PRO A 342 -21.41 6.12 -0.86
N ILE A 343 -22.31 5.43 -1.58
CA ILE A 343 -22.63 4.02 -1.36
C ILE A 343 -21.37 3.18 -1.61
N GLY A 344 -21.02 2.28 -0.66
CA GLY A 344 -19.82 1.47 -0.73
C GLY A 344 -18.53 2.20 -0.34
N SER A 345 -18.59 3.49 0.09
CA SER A 345 -17.44 4.18 0.65
C SER A 345 -16.95 3.49 1.93
N HIS A 346 -15.67 3.65 2.27
CA HIS A 346 -15.01 3.06 3.43
C HIS A 346 -14.92 1.52 3.45
N HIS A 347 -15.20 0.85 2.31
CA HIS A 347 -15.10 -0.60 2.19
C HIS A 347 -14.92 -1.00 0.71
N SER A 348 -13.74 -1.48 0.35
CA SER A 348 -13.44 -1.77 -1.06
C SER A 348 -14.37 -2.83 -1.67
N TRP A 349 -14.70 -3.88 -0.92
CA TRP A 349 -15.55 -4.97 -1.42
C TRP A 349 -16.99 -4.54 -1.70
N PHE A 350 -17.62 -3.82 -0.76
CA PHE A 350 -18.96 -3.30 -0.97
C PHE A 350 -19.00 -2.24 -2.08
N GLY A 351 -17.97 -1.40 -2.15
CA GLY A 351 -17.82 -0.43 -3.24
C GLY A 351 -17.71 -1.10 -4.60
N LEU A 352 -16.92 -2.17 -4.72
CA LEU A 352 -16.77 -2.94 -5.95
C LEU A 352 -18.06 -3.65 -6.34
N LEU A 353 -18.73 -4.35 -5.42
CA LEU A 353 -20.00 -5.00 -5.70
C LEU A 353 -21.03 -4.00 -6.22
N PHE A 354 -21.13 -2.83 -5.58
CA PHE A 354 -22.07 -1.81 -6.00
C PHE A 354 -21.73 -1.21 -7.37
N VAL A 355 -20.48 -0.79 -7.58
CA VAL A 355 -20.08 -0.03 -8.78
C VAL A 355 -19.73 -0.92 -9.96
N LYS A 356 -19.16 -2.11 -9.73
CA LYS A 356 -18.59 -3.00 -10.76
C LYS A 356 -19.09 -4.45 -10.68
N GLY A 357 -20.06 -4.72 -9.82
CA GLY A 357 -20.69 -6.03 -9.67
C GLY A 357 -19.73 -7.14 -9.21
N ILE A 358 -20.17 -8.38 -9.42
CA ILE A 358 -19.38 -9.56 -9.06
C ILE A 358 -18.10 -9.68 -9.90
N VAL A 359 -18.10 -9.16 -11.12
CA VAL A 359 -16.91 -9.16 -12.00
C VAL A 359 -15.83 -8.26 -11.41
N GLY A 360 -16.18 -7.04 -10.95
CA GLY A 360 -15.23 -6.15 -10.26
C GLY A 360 -14.72 -6.72 -8.95
N PHE A 361 -15.58 -7.44 -8.20
CA PHE A 361 -15.17 -8.14 -6.98
C PHE A 361 -14.05 -9.17 -7.28
N PHE A 362 -14.26 -10.06 -8.24
CA PHE A 362 -13.25 -11.06 -8.59
C PHE A 362 -12.02 -10.45 -9.25
N ALA A 363 -12.16 -9.34 -10.00
CA ALA A 363 -11.03 -8.61 -10.56
C ALA A 363 -10.07 -8.05 -9.50
N LEU A 364 -10.50 -7.87 -8.25
CA LEU A 364 -9.60 -7.55 -7.14
C LEU A 364 -9.24 -8.80 -6.31
N ALA A 365 -10.18 -9.70 -6.04
CA ALA A 365 -9.97 -10.85 -5.18
C ALA A 365 -8.92 -11.83 -5.72
N VAL A 366 -8.97 -12.11 -7.04
CA VAL A 366 -8.05 -13.06 -7.70
C VAL A 366 -6.59 -12.60 -7.61
N PRO A 367 -6.20 -11.37 -8.03
CA PRO A 367 -4.82 -10.94 -7.94
C PRO A 367 -4.34 -10.81 -6.49
N MET A 368 -5.19 -10.44 -5.54
CA MET A 368 -4.83 -10.40 -4.12
C MET A 368 -4.55 -11.80 -3.56
N ALA A 369 -5.43 -12.77 -3.83
CA ALA A 369 -5.26 -14.15 -3.39
C ALA A 369 -4.01 -14.79 -4.01
N TRP A 370 -3.79 -14.57 -5.31
CA TRP A 370 -2.57 -15.04 -5.98
C TRP A 370 -1.32 -14.42 -5.36
N SER A 371 -1.33 -13.10 -5.17
CA SER A 371 -0.20 -12.38 -4.57
C SER A 371 0.13 -12.89 -3.17
N PHE A 372 -0.89 -13.16 -2.37
CA PHE A 372 -0.72 -13.74 -1.05
C PHE A 372 -0.04 -15.12 -1.13
N GLY A 373 -0.49 -16.01 -2.01
CA GLY A 373 0.09 -17.34 -2.19
C GLY A 373 1.54 -17.27 -2.69
N ASP A 374 1.77 -16.60 -3.84
CA ASP A 374 3.09 -16.53 -4.49
C ASP A 374 4.15 -15.87 -3.58
N LEU A 375 3.80 -14.74 -2.95
CA LEU A 375 4.71 -14.05 -2.06
C LEU A 375 4.94 -14.79 -0.74
N THR A 376 3.98 -15.59 -0.26
CA THR A 376 4.21 -16.48 0.89
C THR A 376 5.27 -17.52 0.58
N PHE A 377 5.24 -18.14 -0.60
CA PHE A 377 6.29 -19.07 -1.02
C PHE A 377 7.65 -18.38 -1.15
N LYS A 378 7.72 -17.25 -1.84
CA LYS A 378 8.95 -16.49 -2.07
C LYS A 378 9.53 -15.88 -0.80
N ALA A 379 8.68 -15.50 0.16
CA ALA A 379 9.09 -14.94 1.46
C ALA A 379 9.88 -15.92 2.34
N GLN A 380 9.82 -17.23 2.03
CA GLN A 380 10.65 -18.24 2.71
C GLN A 380 12.14 -18.03 2.45
N LYS A 381 12.49 -17.43 1.29
CA LYS A 381 13.86 -17.34 0.80
C LYS A 381 14.33 -15.91 0.53
N SER A 382 13.43 -14.94 0.38
CA SER A 382 13.74 -13.56 0.00
C SER A 382 13.16 -12.52 0.95
N GLU A 383 14.00 -11.58 1.43
CA GLU A 383 13.55 -10.46 2.28
C GLU A 383 12.69 -9.46 1.49
N SER A 384 12.96 -9.24 0.19
CA SER A 384 12.12 -8.36 -0.63
C SER A 384 10.73 -8.97 -0.86
N ALA A 385 10.65 -10.28 -1.07
CA ALA A 385 9.36 -10.98 -1.15
C ALA A 385 8.60 -10.95 0.18
N LYS A 386 9.30 -11.03 1.31
CA LYS A 386 8.70 -10.88 2.64
C LYS A 386 8.09 -9.49 2.85
N VAL A 387 8.79 -8.43 2.41
CA VAL A 387 8.21 -7.08 2.40
C VAL A 387 7.00 -7.01 1.46
N GLY A 388 7.10 -7.59 0.25
CA GLY A 388 5.98 -7.68 -0.69
C GLY A 388 4.75 -8.39 -0.08
N LEU A 389 4.95 -9.50 0.64
CA LEU A 389 3.89 -10.19 1.39
C LEU A 389 3.25 -9.27 2.44
N SER A 390 4.06 -8.52 3.19
CA SER A 390 3.53 -7.54 4.15
C SER A 390 2.66 -6.49 3.46
N MET A 391 3.03 -6.03 2.25
CA MET A 391 2.22 -5.08 1.48
C MET A 391 0.85 -5.67 1.12
N VAL A 392 0.81 -6.90 0.61
CA VAL A 392 -0.45 -7.58 0.28
C VAL A 392 -1.32 -7.74 1.52
N LEU A 393 -0.76 -8.16 2.64
CA LEU A 393 -1.49 -8.29 3.91
C LEU A 393 -2.05 -6.95 4.40
N VAL A 394 -1.26 -5.87 4.34
CA VAL A 394 -1.76 -4.52 4.66
C VAL A 394 -2.94 -4.16 3.76
N LEU A 395 -2.81 -4.35 2.43
CA LEU A 395 -3.91 -4.08 1.50
C LEU A 395 -5.16 -4.91 1.85
N MET A 396 -4.99 -6.22 2.16
CA MET A 396 -6.11 -7.09 2.55
C MET A 396 -6.83 -6.56 3.80
N PHE A 397 -6.11 -6.16 4.84
CA PHE A 397 -6.72 -5.55 6.03
C PHE A 397 -7.48 -4.26 5.70
N TYR A 398 -6.89 -3.42 4.87
CA TYR A 398 -7.48 -2.11 4.56
C TYR A 398 -8.64 -2.17 3.55
N THR A 399 -8.83 -3.26 2.81
CA THR A 399 -10.05 -3.45 2.00
C THR A 399 -11.34 -3.41 2.82
N PHE A 400 -11.27 -3.74 4.12
CA PHE A 400 -12.41 -3.74 5.04
C PHE A 400 -12.67 -2.38 5.72
N GLY A 401 -11.77 -1.41 5.57
CA GLY A 401 -11.89 -0.11 6.24
C GLY A 401 -11.72 1.10 5.33
N GLU A 402 -11.20 0.91 4.13
CA GLU A 402 -10.86 1.97 3.18
C GLU A 402 -11.22 1.58 1.74
N ASN A 403 -11.36 2.57 0.89
CA ASN A 403 -11.45 2.37 -0.56
C ASN A 403 -10.05 2.45 -1.17
N LEU A 404 -9.55 1.30 -1.65
CA LEU A 404 -8.20 1.21 -2.23
C LEU A 404 -8.05 2.05 -3.50
N GLU A 405 -9.08 2.14 -4.35
CA GLU A 405 -9.02 2.91 -5.59
C GLU A 405 -8.59 4.35 -5.35
N ILE A 406 -9.26 5.02 -4.41
CA ILE A 406 -9.06 6.44 -4.13
C ILE A 406 -7.69 6.70 -3.47
N LEU A 407 -7.18 5.73 -2.70
CA LEU A 407 -5.92 5.86 -1.95
C LEU A 407 -4.69 5.34 -2.69
N ALA A 408 -4.84 4.78 -3.90
CA ALA A 408 -3.74 4.18 -4.65
C ALA A 408 -2.53 5.12 -4.83
N TYR A 409 -2.77 6.42 -4.93
CA TYR A 409 -1.73 7.45 -5.02
C TYR A 409 -0.89 7.63 -3.75
N LEU A 410 -1.28 7.04 -2.62
CA LEU A 410 -0.53 7.06 -1.35
C LEU A 410 0.26 5.79 -1.10
N PHE A 411 -0.32 4.63 -1.38
CA PHE A 411 0.31 3.35 -1.08
C PHE A 411 1.10 2.74 -2.27
N TRP A 412 1.26 3.49 -3.36
CA TRP A 412 2.03 3.05 -4.53
C TRP A 412 3.45 2.55 -4.22
N PRO A 413 4.20 3.09 -3.21
CA PRO A 413 5.52 2.54 -2.88
C PRO A 413 5.45 1.08 -2.44
N GLY A 414 4.38 0.70 -1.73
CA GLY A 414 4.09 -0.69 -1.37
C GLY A 414 3.84 -1.58 -2.59
N LEU A 415 3.14 -1.07 -3.61
CA LEU A 415 2.89 -1.79 -4.86
C LEU A 415 4.18 -2.02 -5.66
N VAL A 416 5.09 -1.05 -5.70
CA VAL A 416 6.42 -1.23 -6.30
C VAL A 416 7.19 -2.33 -5.56
N MET A 417 7.16 -2.31 -4.22
CA MET A 417 7.79 -3.35 -3.40
C MET A 417 7.18 -4.73 -3.62
N MET A 418 5.87 -4.80 -3.84
CA MET A 418 5.18 -6.05 -4.22
C MET A 418 5.72 -6.58 -5.56
N GLY A 419 5.88 -5.70 -6.57
CA GLY A 419 6.46 -6.03 -7.86
C GLY A 419 7.92 -6.52 -7.76
N ILE A 420 8.73 -5.85 -6.95
CA ILE A 420 10.11 -6.30 -6.64
C ILE A 420 10.09 -7.68 -5.97
N GLY A 421 9.13 -7.92 -5.06
CA GLY A 421 8.94 -9.21 -4.41
C GLY A 421 8.57 -10.33 -5.37
N PHE A 422 7.74 -10.07 -6.37
CA PHE A 422 7.43 -11.06 -7.42
C PHE A 422 8.64 -11.46 -8.27
N ASN A 423 9.59 -10.55 -8.46
CA ASN A 423 10.84 -10.78 -9.20
C ASN A 423 11.98 -11.35 -8.31
N ALA A 424 11.74 -11.56 -7.02
CA ALA A 424 12.76 -12.06 -6.13
C ALA A 424 13.20 -13.48 -6.55
N LYS A 425 14.46 -13.60 -6.95
CA LYS A 425 15.10 -14.89 -7.24
C LYS A 425 15.46 -15.60 -5.94
N ASP A 426 15.54 -16.92 -5.99
CA ASP A 426 16.02 -17.71 -4.85
C ASP A 426 17.48 -17.35 -4.51
N ARG A 427 17.81 -17.16 -3.23
CA ARG A 427 19.18 -16.86 -2.76
C ARG A 427 20.23 -17.89 -3.23
N VAL A 428 19.81 -19.06 -3.64
CA VAL A 428 20.69 -20.13 -4.13
C VAL A 428 21.32 -19.76 -5.48
N GLU A 429 20.61 -19.03 -6.35
CA GLU A 429 21.16 -18.60 -7.65
C GLU A 429 22.16 -17.43 -7.52
N GLU A 430 21.95 -16.55 -6.53
CA GLU A 430 22.81 -15.39 -6.30
C GLU A 430 24.20 -15.80 -5.75
N ASN A 431 24.26 -16.87 -4.94
CA ASN A 431 25.51 -17.43 -4.42
C ASN A 431 26.24 -18.34 -5.43
N THR A 432 25.55 -18.86 -6.44
CA THR A 432 26.18 -19.68 -7.48
C THR A 432 26.72 -18.85 -8.64
N LEU A 433 26.28 -17.58 -8.78
CA LEU A 433 26.75 -16.67 -9.82
C LEU A 433 27.96 -15.79 -9.37
N SER A 434 28.40 -15.88 -8.12
CA SER A 434 29.57 -15.16 -7.62
C SER A 434 30.82 -16.00 -7.22
N PRO A 435 31.11 -17.17 -7.84
CA PRO A 435 32.38 -17.87 -7.59
C PRO A 435 33.59 -17.18 -8.24
N THR A 436 33.37 -16.44 -9.32
CA THR A 436 34.47 -15.93 -10.17
C THR A 436 35.28 -14.80 -9.53
N ALA A 437 34.70 -14.01 -8.62
CA ALA A 437 35.43 -12.90 -7.99
C ALA A 437 36.33 -13.36 -6.83
N GLN A 438 35.97 -14.44 -6.12
CA GLN A 438 36.80 -15.03 -5.07
C GLN A 438 37.91 -15.91 -5.61
N GLU A 439 37.69 -16.62 -6.71
CA GLU A 439 38.73 -17.41 -7.41
C GLU A 439 39.77 -16.53 -8.11
N ILE A 440 39.37 -15.35 -8.64
CA ILE A 440 40.32 -14.40 -9.26
C ILE A 440 41.19 -13.76 -8.19
N SER A 441 40.70 -13.46 -6.99
CA SER A 441 41.54 -12.92 -5.91
C SER A 441 42.49 -13.95 -5.32
N ALA A 442 42.05 -15.21 -5.21
CA ALA A 442 42.90 -16.30 -4.72
C ALA A 442 44.01 -16.68 -5.72
N ASN A 443 43.75 -16.61 -7.02
CA ASN A 443 44.76 -16.86 -8.04
C ASN A 443 45.78 -15.71 -8.19
N GLN A 444 45.40 -14.45 -7.92
CA GLN A 444 46.35 -13.33 -7.89
C GLN A 444 47.24 -13.33 -6.65
N GLU A 445 46.86 -13.91 -5.54
CA GLU A 445 47.71 -14.10 -4.36
C GLU A 445 48.71 -15.27 -4.53
N SER A 446 48.36 -16.25 -5.37
CA SER A 446 49.25 -17.40 -5.64
C SER A 446 50.30 -17.15 -6.74
N GLU A 447 50.13 -16.11 -7.56
CA GLU A 447 51.13 -15.72 -8.56
C GLU A 447 52.18 -14.70 -8.02
N ASN A 448 51.97 -14.16 -6.82
CA ASN A 448 52.89 -13.18 -6.20
C ASN A 448 53.69 -13.78 -5.02
N THR A 449 53.68 -15.08 -4.84
CA THR A 449 54.60 -15.83 -3.92
C THR A 449 55.49 -16.78 -4.73
#